data_1aa72a14bfb4da5b2d777be6f3f4f86f
#
_entry.id   1aa72a14bfb4da5b2d777be6f3f4f86f
#
_cell.length_a   1.000
_cell.length_b   1.000
_cell.length_c   1.000
_cell.angle_alpha   90.00
_cell.angle_beta   90.00
_cell.angle_gamma   90.00
#
_symmetry.space_group_name_H-M   'P 1'
#
loop_
_entity.id
_entity.type
_entity.pdbx_description
1 polymer ?
#
loop_
_entity_poly.entity_id
_entity_poly.type
_entity_poly.pdbx_seq_one_letter_code
_entity_poly.pdbx_strand_id
1 'polypeptide(L)'
;RSGQATGGDAKIEKGATIGISMPTKSEERWNKDGNNLKAKLEKAGYKVILSFADDKPAQQNADIENMVNNDAKIVVVASKDGTAVGPAVEKARDAGAKVIAYDRLIMNTDAVDYYATFQLEQVGVLEATWLIDQLKLKDGATGPFNIELFTGSPDDNNAKYFFKGAWDLLQPYFEKGVLVSPSQHGQGGVTKDFTVEDWQKISVMSWKTEQAQKDMESILDSTYAHGEKLDAVLTPYDGIAQGVINAIESKRPDMKPGTDSWPYITGQDAMEIAVANIAKDKQGETVFKDVNKLADAVYDMVVEIAEGKEVSGLNGKFNNNNIDVPSKLLDPQNITKDNLQDLVTANYITQDRFDELTK
;
A
#
# COMPACT_ATOMS: atom_id res chain seq x y z
N ARG A 1 -23.60 -20.75 -7.00
CA ARG A 1 -22.20 -20.57 -7.36
C ARG A 1 -21.41 -20.00 -6.19
N SER A 2 -20.23 -20.52 -5.96
CA SER A 2 -19.42 -20.19 -4.78
C SER A 2 -18.53 -18.95 -4.92
N GLY A 3 -18.40 -18.38 -6.11
CA GLY A 3 -17.44 -17.32 -6.35
C GLY A 3 -15.97 -17.79 -6.35
N GLN A 4 -15.74 -19.06 -6.16
CA GLN A 4 -14.40 -19.65 -6.25
C GLN A 4 -13.92 -19.70 -7.69
N ALA A 5 -12.64 -19.42 -7.88
CA ALA A 5 -12.01 -19.54 -9.17
C ALA A 5 -12.04 -20.98 -9.64
N THR A 6 -12.46 -21.21 -10.88
CA THR A 6 -12.42 -22.52 -11.51
C THR A 6 -11.63 -22.39 -12.80
N GLY A 7 -10.51 -23.12 -12.90
CA GLY A 7 -9.78 -23.18 -14.15
C GLY A 7 -10.55 -23.96 -15.21
N GLY A 8 -10.28 -23.71 -16.47
CA GLY A 8 -10.85 -24.45 -17.58
C GLY A 8 -12.30 -24.12 -17.92
N ASP A 9 -12.81 -22.97 -17.45
CA ASP A 9 -14.11 -22.46 -17.87
C ASP A 9 -14.14 -22.22 -19.40
N ALA A 10 -15.36 -22.08 -19.96
CA ALA A 10 -15.54 -21.82 -21.38
C ALA A 10 -14.79 -20.53 -21.80
N LYS A 11 -14.26 -20.56 -23.01
CA LYS A 11 -13.59 -19.40 -23.59
C LYS A 11 -14.55 -18.26 -23.83
N ILE A 12 -14.03 -17.06 -23.65
CA ILE A 12 -14.71 -15.81 -24.03
C ILE A 12 -14.17 -15.39 -25.39
N GLU A 13 -15.07 -15.16 -26.34
CA GLU A 13 -14.69 -14.83 -27.71
C GLU A 13 -13.99 -13.47 -27.79
N LYS A 14 -13.05 -13.34 -28.74
CA LYS A 14 -12.51 -12.04 -29.12
C LYS A 14 -13.64 -11.13 -29.58
N GLY A 15 -13.56 -9.86 -29.25
CA GLY A 15 -14.63 -8.90 -29.48
C GLY A 15 -15.65 -8.83 -28.36
N ALA A 16 -15.58 -9.73 -27.35
CA ALA A 16 -16.42 -9.65 -26.16
C ALA A 16 -16.05 -8.41 -25.33
N THR A 17 -16.99 -7.96 -24.53
CA THR A 17 -16.84 -6.77 -23.69
C THR A 17 -16.25 -7.13 -22.33
N ILE A 18 -15.27 -6.35 -21.92
CA ILE A 18 -14.67 -6.37 -20.57
C ILE A 18 -15.01 -5.03 -19.92
N GLY A 19 -15.50 -5.05 -18.69
CA GLY A 19 -15.79 -3.84 -17.92
C GLY A 19 -14.67 -3.52 -16.95
N ILE A 20 -14.33 -2.24 -16.82
CA ILE A 20 -13.38 -1.73 -15.84
C ILE A 20 -14.04 -0.58 -15.10
N SER A 21 -14.26 -0.76 -13.80
CA SER A 21 -14.88 0.24 -12.93
C SER A 21 -13.87 0.77 -11.93
N MET A 22 -13.54 2.06 -12.04
CA MET A 22 -12.60 2.77 -11.17
C MET A 22 -13.36 3.71 -10.23
N PRO A 23 -12.84 4.01 -9.02
CA PRO A 23 -13.58 4.80 -8.04
C PRO A 23 -13.71 6.27 -8.39
N THR A 24 -12.70 6.84 -9.07
CA THR A 24 -12.66 8.28 -9.36
C THR A 24 -11.62 8.62 -10.42
N LYS A 25 -11.77 9.79 -11.05
CA LYS A 25 -10.74 10.41 -11.90
C LYS A 25 -9.85 11.37 -11.12
N SER A 26 -10.23 11.75 -9.92
CA SER A 26 -9.53 12.80 -9.17
C SER A 26 -8.13 12.36 -8.70
N GLU A 27 -7.87 11.07 -8.62
CA GLU A 27 -6.55 10.54 -8.31
C GLU A 27 -5.92 10.01 -9.59
N GLU A 28 -4.74 10.49 -9.89
CA GLU A 28 -4.01 10.19 -11.12
C GLU A 28 -3.81 8.69 -11.37
N ARG A 29 -3.53 7.93 -10.31
CA ARG A 29 -3.30 6.49 -10.44
C ARG A 29 -4.47 5.76 -11.11
N TRP A 30 -5.73 6.13 -10.76
CA TRP A 30 -6.90 5.43 -11.31
C TRP A 30 -7.05 5.70 -12.81
N ASN A 31 -6.69 6.90 -13.26
CA ASN A 31 -6.64 7.22 -14.70
C ASN A 31 -5.59 6.34 -15.39
N LYS A 32 -4.39 6.27 -14.81
CA LYS A 32 -3.30 5.46 -15.37
C LYS A 32 -3.65 3.97 -15.38
N ASP A 33 -4.10 3.44 -14.24
CA ASP A 33 -4.46 2.03 -14.13
C ASP A 33 -5.55 1.66 -15.13
N GLY A 34 -6.64 2.43 -15.16
CA GLY A 34 -7.77 2.17 -16.03
C GLY A 34 -7.43 2.28 -17.53
N ASN A 35 -6.76 3.35 -17.90
CA ASN A 35 -6.40 3.58 -19.30
C ASN A 35 -5.35 2.59 -19.80
N ASN A 36 -4.38 2.24 -18.97
CA ASN A 36 -3.36 1.26 -19.32
C ASN A 36 -3.99 -0.13 -19.55
N LEU A 37 -4.83 -0.57 -18.61
CA LEU A 37 -5.52 -1.85 -18.72
C LEU A 37 -6.44 -1.88 -19.94
N LYS A 38 -7.20 -0.80 -20.18
CA LYS A 38 -8.07 -0.68 -21.36
C LYS A 38 -7.28 -0.82 -22.66
N ALA A 39 -6.19 -0.06 -22.81
CA ALA A 39 -5.38 -0.08 -24.01
C ALA A 39 -4.82 -1.48 -24.30
N LYS A 40 -4.34 -2.18 -23.27
CA LYS A 40 -3.80 -3.54 -23.42
C LYS A 40 -4.89 -4.53 -23.83
N LEU A 41 -6.06 -4.45 -23.23
CA LEU A 41 -7.17 -5.35 -23.56
C LEU A 41 -7.73 -5.09 -24.96
N GLU A 42 -7.84 -3.84 -25.37
CA GLU A 42 -8.27 -3.50 -26.73
C GLU A 42 -7.27 -4.01 -27.77
N LYS A 43 -5.98 -3.86 -27.48
CA LYS A 43 -4.93 -4.40 -28.36
C LYS A 43 -5.01 -5.92 -28.45
N ALA A 44 -5.44 -6.59 -27.39
CA ALA A 44 -5.63 -8.04 -27.37
C ALA A 44 -6.92 -8.50 -28.09
N GLY A 45 -7.76 -7.56 -28.53
CA GLY A 45 -8.95 -7.86 -29.34
C GLY A 45 -10.27 -7.80 -28.60
N TYR A 46 -10.32 -7.29 -27.39
CA TYR A 46 -11.54 -7.15 -26.59
C TYR A 46 -12.12 -5.73 -26.70
N LYS A 47 -13.43 -5.61 -26.52
CA LYS A 47 -14.08 -4.31 -26.33
C LYS A 47 -13.99 -3.96 -24.85
N VAL A 48 -13.79 -2.71 -24.50
CA VAL A 48 -13.66 -2.29 -23.11
C VAL A 48 -14.61 -1.14 -22.81
N ILE A 49 -15.36 -1.27 -21.71
CA ILE A 49 -16.11 -0.19 -21.09
C ILE A 49 -15.34 0.22 -19.85
N LEU A 50 -14.76 1.41 -19.85
CA LEU A 50 -14.06 1.99 -18.70
C LEU A 50 -14.91 3.12 -18.14
N SER A 51 -15.22 3.04 -16.84
CA SER A 51 -16.01 4.05 -16.16
C SER A 51 -15.34 4.47 -14.85
N PHE A 52 -15.55 5.72 -14.48
CA PHE A 52 -15.05 6.32 -13.24
C PHE A 52 -16.25 6.82 -12.43
N ALA A 53 -16.35 6.42 -11.17
CA ALA A 53 -17.55 6.60 -10.36
C ALA A 53 -17.64 7.94 -9.62
N ASP A 54 -16.68 8.85 -9.82
CA ASP A 54 -16.68 10.19 -9.21
C ASP A 54 -16.79 10.13 -7.68
N ASP A 55 -16.14 9.14 -7.05
CA ASP A 55 -16.16 8.85 -5.61
C ASP A 55 -17.56 8.57 -5.04
N LYS A 56 -18.51 8.19 -5.89
CA LYS A 56 -19.90 7.92 -5.48
C LYS A 56 -20.20 6.43 -5.58
N PRO A 57 -20.43 5.73 -4.46
CA PRO A 57 -20.78 4.30 -4.51
C PRO A 57 -22.01 3.99 -5.37
N ALA A 58 -23.03 4.83 -5.33
CA ALA A 58 -24.24 4.65 -6.15
C ALA A 58 -23.92 4.76 -7.65
N GLN A 59 -23.04 5.67 -8.04
CA GLN A 59 -22.60 5.82 -9.43
C GLN A 59 -21.81 4.58 -9.87
N GLN A 60 -20.95 4.05 -8.99
CA GLN A 60 -20.19 2.83 -9.31
C GLN A 60 -21.12 1.65 -9.55
N ASN A 61 -22.16 1.50 -8.76
CA ASN A 61 -23.17 0.46 -8.98
C ASN A 61 -23.86 0.62 -10.34
N ALA A 62 -24.25 1.84 -10.69
CA ALA A 62 -24.84 2.13 -11.99
C ALA A 62 -23.86 1.85 -13.15
N ASP A 63 -22.60 2.19 -12.97
CA ASP A 63 -21.56 1.91 -13.97
C ASP A 63 -21.40 0.41 -14.22
N ILE A 64 -21.35 -0.38 -13.17
CA ILE A 64 -21.22 -1.84 -13.26
C ILE A 64 -22.49 -2.44 -13.90
N GLU A 65 -23.67 -1.98 -13.50
CA GLU A 65 -24.93 -2.43 -14.12
C GLU A 65 -24.95 -2.13 -15.62
N ASN A 66 -24.47 -0.98 -16.03
CA ASN A 66 -24.33 -0.64 -17.44
C ASN A 66 -23.40 -1.62 -18.18
N MET A 67 -22.28 -2.00 -17.56
CA MET A 67 -21.37 -3.00 -18.12
C MET A 67 -22.08 -4.34 -18.31
N VAL A 68 -22.85 -4.79 -17.32
CA VAL A 68 -23.62 -6.03 -17.37
C VAL A 68 -24.67 -5.96 -18.50
N ASN A 69 -25.37 -4.82 -18.62
CA ASN A 69 -26.38 -4.61 -19.66
C ASN A 69 -25.78 -4.59 -21.07
N ASN A 70 -24.48 -4.36 -21.19
CA ASN A 70 -23.73 -4.42 -22.44
C ASN A 70 -22.94 -5.73 -22.58
N ASP A 71 -23.37 -6.78 -21.91
CA ASP A 71 -22.83 -8.13 -22.00
C ASP A 71 -21.34 -8.26 -21.59
N ALA A 72 -20.89 -7.45 -20.66
CA ALA A 72 -19.54 -7.61 -20.13
C ALA A 72 -19.35 -9.03 -19.56
N LYS A 73 -18.32 -9.71 -20.00
CA LYS A 73 -18.03 -11.10 -19.60
C LYS A 73 -17.08 -11.17 -18.41
N ILE A 74 -16.32 -10.13 -18.19
CA ILE A 74 -15.44 -9.95 -17.02
C ILE A 74 -15.59 -8.50 -16.59
N VAL A 75 -15.71 -8.30 -15.28
CA VAL A 75 -15.79 -6.96 -14.69
C VAL A 75 -14.65 -6.81 -13.69
N VAL A 76 -13.79 -5.83 -13.92
CA VAL A 76 -12.68 -5.47 -13.04
C VAL A 76 -13.13 -4.26 -12.23
N VAL A 77 -13.15 -4.39 -10.90
CA VAL A 77 -13.72 -3.37 -10.02
C VAL A 77 -12.70 -2.93 -8.97
N ALA A 78 -12.28 -1.67 -9.04
CA ALA A 78 -11.61 -0.99 -7.94
C ALA A 78 -12.67 -0.21 -7.17
N SER A 79 -13.16 -0.79 -6.07
CA SER A 79 -14.34 -0.27 -5.39
C SER A 79 -14.06 1.02 -4.61
N LYS A 80 -15.00 1.97 -4.69
CA LYS A 80 -15.02 3.12 -3.79
C LYS A 80 -15.42 2.65 -2.38
N ASP A 81 -16.44 1.80 -2.31
CA ASP A 81 -16.93 1.18 -1.08
C ASP A 81 -17.08 -0.32 -1.35
N GLY A 82 -16.23 -1.12 -0.72
CA GLY A 82 -16.18 -2.56 -0.97
C GLY A 82 -17.44 -3.31 -0.56
N THR A 83 -18.24 -2.79 0.35
CA THR A 83 -19.51 -3.38 0.76
C THR A 83 -20.67 -2.88 -0.12
N ALA A 84 -20.72 -1.57 -0.39
CA ALA A 84 -21.80 -0.97 -1.17
C ALA A 84 -21.86 -1.50 -2.61
N VAL A 85 -20.76 -1.98 -3.15
CA VAL A 85 -20.68 -2.50 -4.53
C VAL A 85 -21.25 -3.92 -4.66
N GLY A 86 -21.56 -4.59 -3.53
CA GLY A 86 -22.05 -5.97 -3.49
C GLY A 86 -23.19 -6.26 -4.45
N PRO A 87 -24.30 -5.51 -4.39
CA PRO A 87 -25.45 -5.78 -5.28
C PRO A 87 -25.10 -5.73 -6.77
N ALA A 88 -24.25 -4.81 -7.18
CA ALA A 88 -23.85 -4.67 -8.59
C ALA A 88 -22.97 -5.84 -9.06
N VAL A 89 -22.02 -6.26 -8.25
CA VAL A 89 -21.18 -7.41 -8.62
C VAL A 89 -21.95 -8.72 -8.57
N GLU A 90 -22.96 -8.82 -7.71
CA GLU A 90 -23.87 -9.98 -7.70
C GLU A 90 -24.69 -10.07 -8.99
N LYS A 91 -25.16 -8.94 -9.51
CA LYS A 91 -25.82 -8.89 -10.82
C LYS A 91 -24.89 -9.33 -11.93
N ALA A 92 -23.61 -8.91 -11.87
CA ALA A 92 -22.62 -9.34 -12.85
C ALA A 92 -22.42 -10.86 -12.81
N ARG A 93 -22.24 -11.42 -11.63
CA ARG A 93 -22.13 -12.88 -11.44
C ARG A 93 -23.37 -13.61 -11.95
N ASP A 94 -24.56 -13.12 -11.62
CA ASP A 94 -25.82 -13.77 -12.02
C ASP A 94 -26.00 -13.76 -13.54
N ALA A 95 -25.44 -12.76 -14.22
CA ALA A 95 -25.38 -12.69 -15.67
C ALA A 95 -24.27 -13.55 -16.31
N GLY A 96 -23.50 -14.26 -15.47
CA GLY A 96 -22.42 -15.14 -15.92
C GLY A 96 -21.06 -14.48 -16.06
N ALA A 97 -20.91 -13.22 -15.67
CA ALA A 97 -19.62 -12.52 -15.72
C ALA A 97 -18.70 -12.94 -14.56
N LYS A 98 -17.40 -12.95 -14.82
CA LYS A 98 -16.38 -13.09 -13.79
C LYS A 98 -16.11 -11.71 -13.18
N VAL A 99 -15.80 -11.68 -11.88
CA VAL A 99 -15.55 -10.46 -11.13
C VAL A 99 -14.15 -10.50 -10.52
N ILE A 100 -13.34 -9.49 -10.84
CA ILE A 100 -12.01 -9.30 -10.26
C ILE A 100 -12.02 -8.05 -9.40
N ALA A 101 -11.71 -8.18 -8.11
CA ALA A 101 -11.49 -7.03 -7.24
C ALA A 101 -10.08 -6.50 -7.50
N TYR A 102 -9.99 -5.22 -7.88
CA TYR A 102 -8.75 -4.55 -8.23
C TYR A 102 -8.30 -3.67 -7.05
N ASP A 103 -7.15 -3.99 -6.45
CA ASP A 103 -6.50 -3.24 -5.37
C ASP A 103 -7.28 -3.20 -4.04
N ARG A 104 -8.59 -3.08 -4.08
CA ARG A 104 -9.47 -3.01 -2.90
C ARG A 104 -10.39 -4.21 -2.84
N LEU A 105 -10.40 -4.89 -1.70
CA LEU A 105 -11.21 -6.11 -1.54
C LEU A 105 -12.71 -5.75 -1.49
N ILE A 106 -13.49 -6.53 -2.24
CA ILE A 106 -14.95 -6.44 -2.20
C ILE A 106 -15.45 -7.36 -1.09
N MET A 107 -16.27 -6.81 -0.18
CA MET A 107 -16.66 -7.46 1.06
C MET A 107 -18.07 -8.02 1.02
N ASN A 108 -18.35 -8.99 1.89
CA ASN A 108 -19.70 -9.45 2.25
C ASN A 108 -20.50 -10.03 1.08
N THR A 109 -19.84 -10.62 0.09
CA THR A 109 -20.48 -11.25 -1.06
C THR A 109 -19.64 -12.42 -1.54
N ASP A 110 -20.27 -13.41 -2.16
CA ASP A 110 -19.59 -14.50 -2.83
C ASP A 110 -19.35 -14.24 -4.32
N ALA A 111 -19.71 -13.06 -4.82
CA ALA A 111 -19.68 -12.73 -6.24
C ALA A 111 -18.29 -12.26 -6.72
N VAL A 112 -17.25 -12.47 -5.95
CA VAL A 112 -15.88 -12.09 -6.30
C VAL A 112 -15.10 -13.36 -6.61
N ASP A 113 -14.59 -13.48 -7.84
CA ASP A 113 -13.84 -14.65 -8.27
C ASP A 113 -12.36 -14.55 -7.89
N TYR A 114 -11.76 -13.34 -8.02
CA TYR A 114 -10.35 -13.10 -7.77
C TYR A 114 -10.13 -11.72 -7.16
N TYR A 115 -9.00 -11.59 -6.47
CA TYR A 115 -8.50 -10.33 -5.95
C TYR A 115 -7.05 -10.12 -6.39
N ALA A 116 -6.70 -8.92 -6.81
CA ALA A 116 -5.31 -8.56 -7.14
C ALA A 116 -4.91 -7.30 -6.40
N THR A 117 -3.79 -7.37 -5.66
CA THR A 117 -3.26 -6.25 -4.89
C THR A 117 -1.78 -6.49 -4.56
N PHE A 118 -1.21 -5.63 -3.73
CA PHE A 118 0.14 -5.80 -3.20
C PHE A 118 0.10 -6.49 -1.84
N GLN A 119 1.21 -7.14 -1.48
CA GLN A 119 1.42 -7.76 -0.17
C GLN A 119 1.48 -6.68 0.90
N LEU A 120 0.45 -6.55 1.73
CA LEU A 120 0.37 -5.50 2.75
C LEU A 120 1.46 -5.65 3.82
N GLU A 121 1.63 -6.86 4.34
CA GLU A 121 2.66 -7.10 5.37
C GLU A 121 4.07 -6.85 4.84
N GLN A 122 4.31 -7.11 3.55
CA GLN A 122 5.62 -6.91 2.94
C GLN A 122 6.07 -5.45 2.98
N VAL A 123 5.14 -4.50 3.01
CA VAL A 123 5.48 -3.09 3.19
C VAL A 123 6.24 -2.90 4.50
N GLY A 124 5.68 -3.37 5.60
CA GLY A 124 6.34 -3.28 6.90
C GLY A 124 7.63 -4.10 6.97
N VAL A 125 7.66 -5.27 6.32
CA VAL A 125 8.87 -6.10 6.24
C VAL A 125 10.01 -5.33 5.58
N LEU A 126 9.74 -4.62 4.47
CA LEU A 126 10.76 -3.83 3.79
C LEU A 126 11.27 -2.68 4.65
N GLU A 127 10.36 -1.97 5.32
CA GLU A 127 10.73 -0.88 6.22
C GLU A 127 11.62 -1.37 7.36
N ALA A 128 11.16 -2.42 8.06
CA ALA A 128 11.90 -2.97 9.19
C ALA A 128 13.24 -3.59 8.78
N THR A 129 13.28 -4.30 7.65
CA THR A 129 14.51 -4.89 7.13
C THR A 129 15.55 -3.82 6.87
N TRP A 130 15.13 -2.70 6.27
CA TRP A 130 16.03 -1.58 6.03
C TRP A 130 16.58 -1.01 7.35
N LEU A 131 15.72 -0.81 8.37
CA LEU A 131 16.16 -0.34 9.69
C LEU A 131 17.13 -1.32 10.34
N ILE A 132 16.83 -2.60 10.30
CA ILE A 132 17.69 -3.66 10.86
C ILE A 132 19.06 -3.63 10.19
N ASP A 133 19.11 -3.45 8.87
CA ASP A 133 20.36 -3.39 8.12
C ASP A 133 21.14 -2.12 8.45
N GLN A 134 20.48 -0.97 8.55
CA GLN A 134 21.15 0.29 8.89
C GLN A 134 21.75 0.26 10.30
N LEU A 135 21.03 -0.29 11.26
CA LEU A 135 21.46 -0.41 12.65
C LEU A 135 22.36 -1.63 12.88
N LYS A 136 22.59 -2.46 11.87
CA LYS A 136 23.45 -3.66 11.92
C LYS A 136 23.02 -4.65 13.00
N LEU A 137 21.72 -4.81 13.19
CA LEU A 137 21.20 -5.64 14.27
C LEU A 137 21.50 -7.13 14.06
N LYS A 138 21.57 -7.58 12.79
CA LYS A 138 21.92 -8.97 12.49
C LYS A 138 23.42 -9.25 12.68
N ASP A 139 24.23 -8.21 12.67
CA ASP A 139 25.68 -8.32 12.81
C ASP A 139 26.13 -8.24 14.27
N GLY A 140 25.19 -8.37 15.22
CA GLY A 140 25.50 -8.42 16.65
C GLY A 140 25.64 -7.06 17.31
N ALA A 141 25.15 -5.99 16.70
CA ALA A 141 25.10 -4.69 17.37
C ALA A 141 24.29 -4.81 18.67
N THR A 142 24.82 -4.25 19.75
CA THR A 142 24.25 -4.46 21.10
C THR A 142 23.28 -3.36 21.52
N GLY A 143 23.38 -2.16 20.93
CA GLY A 143 22.56 -1.05 21.34
C GLY A 143 22.76 -0.65 22.83
N PRO A 144 21.71 -0.24 23.55
CA PRO A 144 20.36 -0.08 23.00
C PRO A 144 20.26 1.06 22.00
N PHE A 145 19.44 0.88 20.98
CA PHE A 145 19.11 1.93 20.01
C PHE A 145 17.72 2.48 20.34
N ASN A 146 17.58 3.80 20.25
CA ASN A 146 16.32 4.48 20.52
C ASN A 146 15.51 4.56 19.21
N ILE A 147 14.34 3.95 19.20
CA ILE A 147 13.43 3.95 18.08
C ILE A 147 12.04 4.42 18.52
N GLU A 148 11.42 5.29 17.72
CA GLU A 148 10.03 5.67 17.91
C GLU A 148 9.19 5.09 16.78
N LEU A 149 7.94 4.70 17.08
CA LEU A 149 7.10 4.00 16.13
C LEU A 149 5.78 4.73 15.91
N PHE A 150 5.38 4.80 14.66
CA PHE A 150 4.08 5.32 14.24
C PHE A 150 3.36 4.28 13.40
N THR A 151 2.04 4.29 13.48
CA THR A 151 1.18 3.51 12.59
C THR A 151 0.22 4.45 11.86
N GLY A 152 -0.50 3.91 10.88
CA GLY A 152 -1.40 4.68 10.05
C GLY A 152 -2.72 5.02 10.74
N SER A 153 -3.71 5.41 9.95
CA SER A 153 -5.01 5.85 10.48
C SER A 153 -5.72 4.71 11.20
N PRO A 154 -6.32 4.98 12.38
CA PRO A 154 -6.97 3.93 13.16
C PRO A 154 -8.23 3.36 12.51
N ASP A 155 -8.80 4.06 11.53
CA ASP A 155 -9.96 3.59 10.76
C ASP A 155 -9.58 2.87 9.45
N ASP A 156 -8.29 2.73 9.17
CA ASP A 156 -7.77 2.03 7.99
C ASP A 156 -7.15 0.69 8.42
N ASN A 157 -7.86 -0.40 8.15
CA ASN A 157 -7.40 -1.73 8.55
C ASN A 157 -6.10 -2.16 7.87
N ASN A 158 -5.73 -1.57 6.74
CA ASN A 158 -4.44 -1.84 6.09
C ASN A 158 -3.28 -1.46 6.99
N ALA A 159 -3.45 -0.43 7.82
CA ALA A 159 -2.41 0.04 8.74
C ALA A 159 -1.95 -1.07 9.70
N LYS A 160 -2.87 -1.91 10.16
CA LYS A 160 -2.55 -3.06 11.01
C LYS A 160 -1.57 -4.00 10.33
N TYR A 161 -1.80 -4.31 9.06
CA TYR A 161 -0.97 -5.26 8.31
C TYR A 161 0.41 -4.67 8.00
N PHE A 162 0.49 -3.39 7.68
CA PHE A 162 1.79 -2.71 7.52
C PHE A 162 2.59 -2.80 8.82
N PHE A 163 1.95 -2.51 9.94
CA PHE A 163 2.61 -2.61 11.23
C PHE A 163 3.01 -4.05 11.58
N LYS A 164 2.13 -5.02 11.30
CA LYS A 164 2.41 -6.44 11.57
C LYS A 164 3.70 -6.89 10.88
N GLY A 165 3.87 -6.55 9.61
CA GLY A 165 5.08 -6.90 8.87
C GLY A 165 6.34 -6.34 9.51
N ALA A 166 6.27 -5.10 9.98
CA ALA A 166 7.41 -4.46 10.65
C ALA A 166 7.62 -5.01 12.06
N TRP A 167 6.55 -5.11 12.85
CA TRP A 167 6.65 -5.49 14.24
C TRP A 167 7.14 -6.92 14.41
N ASP A 168 6.71 -7.85 13.57
CA ASP A 168 7.18 -9.24 13.64
C ASP A 168 8.71 -9.34 13.52
N LEU A 169 9.35 -8.41 12.80
CA LEU A 169 10.80 -8.37 12.66
C LEU A 169 11.49 -7.56 13.76
N LEU A 170 10.85 -6.52 14.28
CA LEU A 170 11.47 -5.63 15.29
C LEU A 170 11.29 -6.14 16.72
N GLN A 171 10.15 -6.78 17.01
CA GLN A 171 9.83 -7.23 18.37
C GLN A 171 10.93 -8.09 19.01
N PRO A 172 11.55 -9.05 18.31
CA PRO A 172 12.64 -9.82 18.91
C PRO A 172 13.81 -8.97 19.42
N TYR A 173 14.07 -7.84 18.79
CA TYR A 173 15.12 -6.92 19.24
C TYR A 173 14.69 -6.09 20.45
N PHE A 174 13.39 -5.79 20.57
CA PHE A 174 12.83 -5.24 21.81
C PHE A 174 12.93 -6.26 22.96
N GLU A 175 12.64 -7.52 22.68
CA GLU A 175 12.74 -8.61 23.65
C GLU A 175 14.17 -8.74 24.22
N LYS A 176 15.18 -8.55 23.38
CA LYS A 176 16.59 -8.61 23.75
C LYS A 176 17.11 -7.32 24.38
N GLY A 177 16.32 -6.25 24.39
CA GLY A 177 16.76 -4.94 24.85
C GLY A 177 17.70 -4.21 23.88
N VAL A 178 17.87 -4.70 22.67
CA VAL A 178 18.69 -4.04 21.65
C VAL A 178 17.99 -2.82 21.07
N LEU A 179 16.68 -2.88 20.93
CA LEU A 179 15.82 -1.73 20.60
C LEU A 179 15.01 -1.34 21.81
N VAL A 180 14.90 -0.04 22.05
CA VAL A 180 14.03 0.54 23.06
C VAL A 180 13.27 1.74 22.48
N SER A 181 12.05 1.96 22.96
CA SER A 181 11.28 3.16 22.64
C SER A 181 11.08 3.92 23.95
N PRO A 182 11.95 4.91 24.25
CA PRO A 182 11.97 5.53 25.59
C PRO A 182 10.81 6.51 25.82
N SER A 183 10.09 6.92 24.78
CA SER A 183 8.94 7.80 24.95
C SER A 183 7.73 7.04 25.46
N GLN A 184 6.72 7.79 25.91
CA GLN A 184 5.42 7.22 26.26
C GLN A 184 4.43 7.40 25.09
N HIS A 185 4.95 7.35 23.87
CA HIS A 185 4.11 7.48 22.66
C HIS A 185 3.08 6.36 22.64
N GLY A 186 1.83 6.75 22.47
CA GLY A 186 0.72 5.83 22.64
C GLY A 186 0.46 5.54 24.12
N GLN A 187 -0.60 4.81 24.40
CA GLN A 187 -0.97 4.43 25.75
C GLN A 187 -0.02 3.37 26.31
N GLY A 188 0.77 3.73 27.32
CA GLY A 188 1.70 2.81 27.96
C GLY A 188 3.03 2.64 27.23
N GLY A 189 3.26 3.36 26.13
CA GLY A 189 4.48 3.28 25.35
C GLY A 189 4.62 1.97 24.57
N VAL A 190 5.69 1.89 23.77
CA VAL A 190 6.01 0.66 23.00
C VAL A 190 7.10 -0.09 23.76
N THR A 191 6.79 -1.30 24.19
CA THR A 191 7.71 -2.19 24.93
C THR A 191 7.76 -3.56 24.25
N LYS A 192 8.57 -4.47 24.79
CA LYS A 192 8.60 -5.86 24.31
C LYS A 192 7.25 -6.56 24.35
N ASP A 193 6.34 -6.09 25.20
CA ASP A 193 5.01 -6.67 25.40
C ASP A 193 3.95 -6.06 24.47
N PHE A 194 4.32 -5.03 23.70
CA PHE A 194 3.45 -4.45 22.68
C PHE A 194 3.15 -5.50 21.62
N THR A 195 1.90 -5.56 21.14
CA THR A 195 1.49 -6.52 20.12
C THR A 195 0.92 -5.81 18.90
N VAL A 196 0.74 -6.56 17.82
CA VAL A 196 0.10 -6.02 16.62
C VAL A 196 -1.29 -5.47 16.93
N GLU A 197 -2.01 -6.10 17.87
CA GLU A 197 -3.35 -5.63 18.27
C GLU A 197 -3.34 -4.24 18.93
N ASP A 198 -2.20 -3.81 19.42
CA ASP A 198 -2.04 -2.48 20.04
C ASP A 198 -1.77 -1.35 19.05
N TRP A 199 -1.73 -1.65 17.77
CA TRP A 199 -1.29 -0.73 16.74
C TRP A 199 -2.03 0.63 16.73
N GLN A 200 -3.32 0.64 17.12
CA GLN A 200 -4.10 1.88 17.16
C GLN A 200 -3.63 2.85 18.24
N LYS A 201 -2.91 2.38 19.24
CA LYS A 201 -2.38 3.23 20.32
C LYS A 201 -1.34 4.24 19.85
N ILE A 202 -0.70 3.97 18.70
CA ILE A 202 0.35 4.84 18.12
C ILE A 202 -0.04 5.30 16.70
N SER A 203 -1.32 5.34 16.41
CA SER A 203 -1.88 5.66 15.10
C SER A 203 -1.90 7.17 14.84
N VAL A 204 -1.97 7.51 13.56
CA VAL A 204 -2.08 8.90 13.10
C VAL A 204 -3.38 9.03 12.30
N MET A 205 -4.36 9.70 12.89
CA MET A 205 -5.70 9.86 12.29
C MET A 205 -5.60 10.47 10.90
N SER A 206 -6.28 9.82 9.95
CA SER A 206 -6.33 10.22 8.54
C SER A 206 -4.95 10.34 7.87
N TRP A 207 -3.93 9.66 8.43
CA TRP A 207 -2.55 9.69 7.92
C TRP A 207 -1.97 11.11 7.84
N LYS A 208 -2.46 12.05 8.66
CA LYS A 208 -2.16 13.48 8.52
C LYS A 208 -0.75 13.83 8.96
N THR A 209 -0.04 14.52 8.07
CA THR A 209 1.30 15.05 8.33
C THR A 209 1.32 15.94 9.58
N GLU A 210 0.34 16.83 9.74
CA GLU A 210 0.28 17.76 10.87
C GLU A 210 0.10 17.06 12.20
N GLN A 211 -0.67 15.95 12.24
CA GLN A 211 -0.85 15.19 13.45
C GLN A 211 0.43 14.43 13.80
N ALA A 212 1.08 13.83 12.81
CA ALA A 212 2.38 13.16 13.01
C ALA A 212 3.42 14.15 13.53
N GLN A 213 3.43 15.36 13.01
CA GLN A 213 4.35 16.42 13.48
C GLN A 213 4.09 16.75 14.94
N LYS A 214 2.83 16.96 15.34
CA LYS A 214 2.47 17.25 16.73
C LYS A 214 2.90 16.12 17.66
N ASP A 215 2.62 14.89 17.28
CA ASP A 215 2.98 13.72 18.08
C ASP A 215 4.49 13.63 18.24
N MET A 216 5.24 13.81 17.16
CA MET A 216 6.71 13.78 17.22
C MET A 216 7.29 14.94 18.02
N GLU A 217 6.72 16.15 17.89
CA GLU A 217 7.12 17.29 18.71
C GLU A 217 6.97 16.97 20.21
N SER A 218 5.85 16.36 20.60
CA SER A 218 5.61 15.93 21.98
C SER A 218 6.64 14.89 22.43
N ILE A 219 6.96 13.92 21.58
CA ILE A 219 7.98 12.91 21.86
C ILE A 219 9.35 13.56 22.09
N LEU A 220 9.73 14.50 21.22
CA LEU A 220 11.01 15.19 21.32
C LEU A 220 11.09 16.06 22.58
N ASP A 221 10.03 16.79 22.88
CA ASP A 221 9.99 17.64 24.07
C ASP A 221 10.05 16.86 25.37
N SER A 222 9.36 15.72 25.44
CA SER A 222 9.28 14.91 26.66
C SER A 222 10.48 14.00 26.90
N THR A 223 11.12 13.53 25.81
CA THR A 223 12.07 12.42 25.92
C THR A 223 13.45 12.73 25.33
N TYR A 224 13.53 13.63 24.36
CA TYR A 224 14.77 13.93 23.64
C TYR A 224 15.19 15.40 23.76
N ALA A 225 14.79 16.07 24.85
CA ALA A 225 15.01 17.52 25.01
C ALA A 225 16.44 17.88 25.40
N HIS A 226 17.24 16.94 25.88
CA HIS A 226 18.57 17.20 26.44
C HIS A 226 19.71 16.59 25.64
N GLY A 227 19.55 16.49 24.33
CA GLY A 227 20.59 15.99 23.44
C GLY A 227 20.62 14.46 23.29
N GLU A 228 19.64 13.77 23.82
CA GLU A 228 19.53 12.31 23.68
C GLU A 228 19.47 11.93 22.21
N LYS A 229 20.10 10.81 21.86
CA LYS A 229 20.13 10.32 20.48
C LYS A 229 18.83 9.61 20.13
N LEU A 230 18.29 9.97 18.96
CA LEU A 230 17.22 9.24 18.31
C LEU A 230 17.83 8.49 17.13
N ASP A 231 17.80 7.15 17.16
CA ASP A 231 18.46 6.33 16.14
C ASP A 231 17.57 6.04 14.94
N ALA A 232 16.27 5.86 15.16
CA ALA A 232 15.36 5.49 14.10
C ALA A 232 13.92 5.91 14.41
N VAL A 233 13.13 6.10 13.36
CA VAL A 233 11.69 6.27 13.46
C VAL A 233 11.04 5.38 12.39
N LEU A 234 10.22 4.45 12.85
CA LEU A 234 9.38 3.65 11.95
C LEU A 234 8.15 4.47 11.61
N THR A 235 8.04 4.86 10.35
CA THR A 235 6.82 5.47 9.84
C THR A 235 6.29 4.64 8.68
N PRO A 236 4.96 4.44 8.59
CA PRO A 236 4.38 3.59 7.56
C PRO A 236 4.04 4.34 6.27
N TYR A 237 4.35 5.64 6.18
CA TYR A 237 3.87 6.48 5.11
C TYR A 237 4.69 7.77 5.01
N ASP A 238 4.95 8.22 3.78
CA ASP A 238 5.76 9.40 3.51
C ASP A 238 5.21 10.69 4.12
N GLY A 239 3.89 10.83 4.18
CA GLY A 239 3.26 11.99 4.81
C GLY A 239 3.52 12.03 6.31
N ILE A 240 3.53 10.88 6.98
CA ILE A 240 3.88 10.76 8.40
C ILE A 240 5.39 11.03 8.57
N ALA A 241 6.22 10.47 7.70
CA ALA A 241 7.66 10.75 7.70
C ALA A 241 7.95 12.24 7.58
N GLN A 242 7.22 12.95 6.71
CA GLN A 242 7.37 14.40 6.58
C GLN A 242 7.05 15.14 7.88
N GLY A 243 6.00 14.71 8.57
CA GLY A 243 5.65 15.28 9.89
C GLY A 243 6.76 15.08 10.91
N VAL A 244 7.34 13.87 10.93
CA VAL A 244 8.48 13.54 11.80
C VAL A 244 9.69 14.42 11.47
N ILE A 245 10.01 14.57 10.20
CA ILE A 245 11.11 15.42 9.74
C ILE A 245 10.90 16.87 10.17
N ASN A 246 9.71 17.41 9.95
CA ASN A 246 9.36 18.78 10.36
C ASN A 246 9.57 18.98 11.87
N ALA A 247 9.15 18.02 12.67
CA ALA A 247 9.30 18.08 14.13
C ALA A 247 10.77 18.10 14.54
N ILE A 248 11.59 17.23 13.95
CA ILE A 248 13.02 17.16 14.25
C ILE A 248 13.72 18.47 13.87
N GLU A 249 13.43 18.97 12.67
CA GLU A 249 14.03 20.24 12.22
C GLU A 249 13.66 21.42 13.13
N SER A 250 12.45 21.42 13.68
CA SER A 250 11.98 22.45 14.60
C SER A 250 12.55 22.31 16.02
N LYS A 251 12.57 21.09 16.56
CA LYS A 251 12.89 20.85 17.97
C LYS A 251 14.35 20.47 18.23
N ARG A 252 15.00 19.89 17.24
CA ARG A 252 16.37 19.38 17.37
C ARG A 252 17.23 19.83 16.17
N PRO A 253 17.45 21.17 16.02
CA PRO A 253 18.26 21.68 14.91
C PRO A 253 19.73 21.23 14.95
N ASP A 254 20.16 20.63 16.08
CA ASP A 254 21.48 19.98 16.20
C ASP A 254 21.58 18.69 15.42
N MET A 255 20.47 18.02 15.13
CA MET A 255 20.44 16.83 14.28
C MET A 255 20.54 17.24 12.82
N LYS A 256 21.51 16.66 12.09
CA LYS A 256 21.80 17.06 10.71
C LYS A 256 21.67 15.86 9.77
N PRO A 257 20.84 15.98 8.71
CA PRO A 257 20.73 14.92 7.69
C PRO A 257 22.10 14.58 7.10
N GLY A 258 22.30 13.31 6.79
CA GLY A 258 23.56 12.81 6.22
C GLY A 258 24.68 12.64 7.24
N THR A 259 24.40 12.79 8.53
CA THR A 259 25.37 12.58 9.61
C THR A 259 24.80 11.58 10.64
N ASP A 260 25.68 11.10 11.53
CA ASP A 260 25.25 10.16 12.59
C ASP A 260 24.22 10.73 13.55
N SER A 261 24.05 12.07 13.57
CA SER A 261 23.06 12.70 14.45
C SER A 261 21.62 12.58 13.94
N TRP A 262 21.43 12.27 12.65
CA TRP A 262 20.10 12.17 12.05
C TRP A 262 19.57 10.73 12.14
N PRO A 263 18.29 10.52 12.52
CA PRO A 263 17.75 9.18 12.61
C PRO A 263 17.43 8.57 11.24
N TYR A 264 17.37 7.23 11.22
CA TYR A 264 16.85 6.50 10.06
C TYR A 264 15.33 6.56 10.07
N ILE A 265 14.72 7.10 9.00
CA ILE A 265 13.28 7.31 8.91
C ILE A 265 12.74 6.54 7.71
N THR A 266 11.71 5.73 7.94
CA THR A 266 11.07 4.94 6.89
C THR A 266 9.82 5.63 6.33
N GLY A 267 9.27 5.08 5.25
CA GLY A 267 8.03 5.56 4.66
C GLY A 267 7.45 4.59 3.65
N GLN A 268 6.42 5.05 2.95
CA GLN A 268 5.69 4.31 1.92
C GLN A 268 5.04 5.29 0.96
N ASP A 269 4.88 4.89 -0.28
CA ASP A 269 4.15 5.47 -1.40
C ASP A 269 4.99 6.28 -2.38
N ALA A 270 6.28 6.46 -2.15
CA ALA A 270 7.17 7.16 -3.09
C ALA A 270 6.60 8.52 -3.53
N MET A 271 6.06 9.30 -2.57
CA MET A 271 5.57 10.65 -2.84
C MET A 271 6.72 11.53 -3.31
N GLU A 272 6.42 12.55 -4.09
CA GLU A 272 7.46 13.46 -4.58
C GLU A 272 8.29 14.06 -3.45
N ILE A 273 7.64 14.42 -2.35
CA ILE A 273 8.39 14.96 -1.20
C ILE A 273 9.36 13.94 -0.61
N ALA A 274 8.99 12.66 -0.61
CA ALA A 274 9.88 11.60 -0.14
C ALA A 274 11.07 11.41 -1.07
N VAL A 275 10.88 11.50 -2.37
CA VAL A 275 11.99 11.45 -3.34
C VAL A 275 13.00 12.56 -3.04
N ALA A 276 12.51 13.79 -2.82
CA ALA A 276 13.37 14.91 -2.45
C ALA A 276 14.08 14.67 -1.11
N ASN A 277 13.36 14.17 -0.12
CA ASN A 277 13.91 13.92 1.22
C ASN A 277 14.95 12.80 1.21
N ILE A 278 14.73 11.75 0.43
CA ILE A 278 15.69 10.65 0.30
C ILE A 278 16.97 11.15 -0.36
N ALA A 279 16.86 11.98 -1.40
CA ALA A 279 18.01 12.57 -2.06
C ALA A 279 18.85 13.45 -1.10
N LYS A 280 18.21 14.05 -0.09
CA LYS A 280 18.84 14.93 0.89
C LYS A 280 19.17 14.24 2.22
N ASP A 281 19.02 12.93 2.29
CA ASP A 281 19.27 12.13 3.50
C ASP A 281 18.35 12.45 4.69
N LYS A 282 17.21 13.10 4.45
CA LYS A 282 16.21 13.38 5.49
C LYS A 282 15.30 12.18 5.77
N GLN A 283 14.97 11.43 4.73
CA GLN A 283 14.28 10.16 4.82
C GLN A 283 15.19 9.10 4.20
N GLY A 284 15.19 7.89 4.74
CA GLY A 284 16.14 6.87 4.29
C GLY A 284 15.62 5.96 3.20
N GLU A 285 14.33 5.67 3.23
CA GLU A 285 13.71 4.78 2.27
C GLU A 285 12.22 5.10 2.12
N THR A 286 11.62 4.58 1.06
CA THR A 286 10.18 4.52 0.89
C THR A 286 9.82 3.20 0.23
N VAL A 287 8.60 2.73 0.42
CA VAL A 287 8.11 1.52 -0.24
C VAL A 287 7.25 1.92 -1.44
N PHE A 288 7.63 1.43 -2.61
CA PHE A 288 6.97 1.73 -3.87
C PHE A 288 6.11 0.55 -4.33
N LYS A 289 4.85 0.84 -4.63
CA LYS A 289 3.92 -0.12 -5.24
C LYS A 289 3.71 0.30 -6.69
N ASP A 290 4.35 -0.43 -7.60
CA ASP A 290 4.28 -0.11 -9.03
C ASP A 290 2.92 -0.50 -9.59
N VAL A 291 2.03 0.48 -9.71
CA VAL A 291 0.65 0.27 -10.18
C VAL A 291 0.58 -0.22 -11.63
N ASN A 292 1.64 0.03 -12.43
CA ASN A 292 1.72 -0.54 -13.77
C ASN A 292 1.84 -2.07 -13.72
N LYS A 293 2.58 -2.60 -12.73
CA LYS A 293 2.68 -4.05 -12.53
C LYS A 293 1.35 -4.64 -12.09
N LEU A 294 0.56 -3.92 -11.30
CA LEU A 294 -0.77 -4.36 -10.90
C LEU A 294 -1.70 -4.42 -12.11
N ALA A 295 -1.70 -3.40 -12.95
CA ALA A 295 -2.49 -3.39 -14.19
C ALA A 295 -2.06 -4.53 -15.12
N ASP A 296 -0.76 -4.76 -15.26
CA ASP A 296 -0.23 -5.86 -16.07
C ASP A 296 -0.67 -7.23 -15.52
N ALA A 297 -0.63 -7.40 -14.21
CA ALA A 297 -1.06 -8.65 -13.56
C ALA A 297 -2.56 -8.91 -13.80
N VAL A 298 -3.38 -7.88 -13.68
CA VAL A 298 -4.82 -8.00 -13.92
C VAL A 298 -5.11 -8.24 -15.41
N TYR A 299 -4.37 -7.59 -16.31
CA TYR A 299 -4.45 -7.89 -17.73
C TYR A 299 -4.20 -9.39 -17.98
N ASP A 300 -3.15 -9.95 -17.41
CA ASP A 300 -2.84 -11.38 -17.57
C ASP A 300 -3.99 -12.25 -17.03
N MET A 301 -4.55 -11.90 -15.88
CA MET A 301 -5.69 -12.62 -15.30
C MET A 301 -6.91 -12.59 -16.24
N VAL A 302 -7.24 -11.43 -16.77
CA VAL A 302 -8.36 -11.27 -17.70
C VAL A 302 -8.16 -12.12 -18.94
N VAL A 303 -6.98 -12.09 -19.54
CA VAL A 303 -6.66 -12.89 -20.74
C VAL A 303 -6.72 -14.39 -20.43
N GLU A 304 -6.17 -14.82 -19.30
CA GLU A 304 -6.23 -16.24 -18.91
C GLU A 304 -7.68 -16.71 -18.73
N ILE A 305 -8.50 -15.92 -18.05
CA ILE A 305 -9.94 -16.22 -17.90
C ILE A 305 -10.62 -16.29 -19.28
N ALA A 306 -10.37 -15.29 -20.12
CA ALA A 306 -10.98 -15.23 -21.46
C ALA A 306 -10.57 -16.40 -22.34
N GLU A 307 -9.35 -16.92 -22.19
CA GLU A 307 -8.85 -18.07 -22.94
C GLU A 307 -9.27 -19.42 -22.32
N GLY A 308 -10.06 -19.39 -21.24
CA GLY A 308 -10.50 -20.61 -20.56
C GLY A 308 -9.40 -21.31 -19.79
N LYS A 309 -8.34 -20.58 -19.46
CA LYS A 309 -7.19 -21.10 -18.70
C LYS A 309 -7.35 -20.88 -17.21
N GLU A 310 -6.62 -21.64 -16.40
CA GLU A 310 -6.48 -21.36 -14.99
C GLU A 310 -5.71 -20.05 -14.81
N VAL A 311 -6.10 -19.26 -13.80
CA VAL A 311 -5.37 -18.03 -13.46
C VAL A 311 -4.07 -18.43 -12.75
N SER A 312 -2.94 -17.97 -13.32
CA SER A 312 -1.61 -18.25 -12.79
C SER A 312 -1.21 -17.23 -11.72
N GLY A 313 -0.26 -17.61 -10.87
CA GLY A 313 0.33 -16.71 -9.89
C GLY A 313 -0.54 -16.39 -8.69
N LEU A 314 -1.61 -17.15 -8.45
CA LEU A 314 -2.39 -17.02 -7.22
C LEU A 314 -1.51 -17.52 -6.06
N ASN A 315 -1.27 -16.65 -5.09
CA ASN A 315 -0.33 -16.90 -4.00
C ASN A 315 -0.86 -16.53 -2.61
N GLY A 316 -2.14 -16.30 -2.50
CA GLY A 316 -2.79 -15.99 -1.24
C GLY A 316 -4.30 -15.99 -1.38
N LYS A 317 -4.96 -15.71 -0.27
CA LYS A 317 -6.40 -15.55 -0.24
C LYS A 317 -6.78 -14.59 0.89
N PHE A 318 -7.86 -13.84 0.68
CA PHE A 318 -8.40 -12.93 1.67
C PHE A 318 -9.84 -13.30 1.96
N ASN A 319 -10.16 -13.42 3.23
CA ASN A 319 -11.55 -13.61 3.65
C ASN A 319 -12.28 -12.26 3.57
N ASN A 320 -13.41 -12.25 2.85
CA ASN A 320 -14.21 -11.05 2.68
C ASN A 320 -15.49 -11.06 3.51
N ASN A 321 -15.53 -11.83 4.59
CA ASN A 321 -16.69 -12.08 5.48
C ASN A 321 -17.74 -13.01 4.86
N ASN A 322 -17.48 -13.60 3.71
CA ASN A 322 -18.38 -14.54 3.04
C ASN A 322 -17.61 -15.74 2.48
N ILE A 323 -16.55 -15.46 1.72
CA ILE A 323 -15.69 -16.49 1.12
C ILE A 323 -14.22 -16.11 1.29
N ASP A 324 -13.35 -17.07 1.06
CA ASP A 324 -11.93 -16.83 0.87
C ASP A 324 -11.69 -16.54 -0.62
N VAL A 325 -11.31 -15.31 -0.94
CA VAL A 325 -11.10 -14.89 -2.33
C VAL A 325 -9.69 -15.24 -2.77
N PRO A 326 -9.52 -16.08 -3.81
CA PRO A 326 -8.18 -16.36 -4.36
C PRO A 326 -7.51 -15.08 -4.82
N SER A 327 -6.27 -14.86 -4.43
CA SER A 327 -5.61 -13.56 -4.59
C SER A 327 -4.27 -13.68 -5.28
N LYS A 328 -4.00 -12.72 -6.17
CA LYS A 328 -2.70 -12.51 -6.79
C LYS A 328 -2.04 -11.32 -6.10
N LEU A 329 -1.02 -11.60 -5.29
CA LEU A 329 -0.37 -10.62 -4.44
C LEU A 329 1.01 -10.29 -5.00
N LEU A 330 1.22 -9.01 -5.31
CA LEU A 330 2.46 -8.50 -5.87
C LEU A 330 3.37 -8.00 -4.77
N ASP A 331 4.68 -8.14 -4.98
CA ASP A 331 5.67 -7.63 -4.04
C ASP A 331 5.89 -6.13 -4.28
N PRO A 332 5.81 -5.31 -3.23
CA PRO A 332 6.26 -3.94 -3.32
C PRO A 332 7.79 -3.90 -3.37
N GLN A 333 8.34 -2.75 -3.74
CA GLN A 333 9.78 -2.54 -3.91
C GLN A 333 10.28 -1.52 -2.89
N ASN A 334 11.42 -1.80 -2.26
CA ASN A 334 12.09 -0.83 -1.41
C ASN A 334 12.90 0.15 -2.26
N ILE A 335 12.72 1.44 -2.01
CA ILE A 335 13.43 2.52 -2.70
C ILE A 335 14.30 3.25 -1.68
N THR A 336 15.57 3.34 -1.98
CA THR A 336 16.55 4.10 -1.22
C THR A 336 17.29 5.05 -2.16
N LYS A 337 18.24 5.80 -1.64
CA LYS A 337 19.08 6.68 -2.47
C LYS A 337 19.78 5.92 -3.59
N ASP A 338 20.07 4.64 -3.38
CA ASP A 338 20.82 3.81 -4.34
C ASP A 338 20.01 3.46 -5.59
N ASN A 339 18.68 3.44 -5.48
CA ASN A 339 17.82 3.04 -6.60
C ASN A 339 16.66 4.00 -6.86
N LEU A 340 16.77 5.27 -6.46
CA LEU A 340 15.75 6.28 -6.76
C LEU A 340 15.38 6.34 -8.23
N GLN A 341 16.36 6.14 -9.12
CA GLN A 341 16.16 6.17 -10.58
C GLN A 341 15.14 5.11 -11.05
N ASP A 342 14.92 4.05 -10.28
CA ASP A 342 13.94 3.02 -10.63
C ASP A 342 12.53 3.60 -10.77
N LEU A 343 12.23 4.70 -10.06
CA LEU A 343 10.94 5.39 -10.18
C LEU A 343 10.73 5.99 -11.57
N VAL A 344 11.82 6.45 -12.20
CA VAL A 344 11.79 6.94 -13.58
C VAL A 344 11.68 5.77 -14.55
N THR A 345 12.45 4.73 -14.34
CA THR A 345 12.41 3.51 -15.18
C THR A 345 11.01 2.88 -15.19
N ALA A 346 10.31 2.94 -14.06
CA ALA A 346 8.94 2.45 -13.93
C ALA A 346 7.88 3.39 -14.53
N ASN A 347 8.29 4.51 -15.11
CA ASN A 347 7.39 5.56 -15.64
C ASN A 347 6.47 6.16 -14.56
N TYR A 348 6.89 6.08 -13.30
CA TYR A 348 6.14 6.66 -12.19
C TYR A 348 6.35 8.17 -12.13
N ILE A 349 7.56 8.62 -12.42
CA ILE A 349 7.94 10.03 -12.42
C ILE A 349 8.78 10.29 -13.69
N THR A 350 8.65 11.48 -14.28
CA THR A 350 9.48 11.84 -15.45
C THR A 350 10.91 12.14 -15.02
N GLN A 351 11.86 11.97 -15.95
CA GLN A 351 13.26 12.31 -15.68
C GLN A 351 13.40 13.79 -15.30
N ASP A 352 12.71 14.68 -16.00
CA ASP A 352 12.78 16.13 -15.70
C ASP A 352 12.30 16.43 -14.28
N ARG A 353 11.17 15.83 -13.86
CA ARG A 353 10.65 16.02 -12.51
C ARG A 353 11.57 15.42 -11.47
N PHE A 354 12.11 14.25 -11.75
CA PHE A 354 13.10 13.60 -10.88
C PHE A 354 14.31 14.50 -10.66
N ASP A 355 14.83 15.08 -11.75
CA ASP A 355 15.99 15.98 -11.66
C ASP A 355 15.68 17.22 -10.81
N GLU A 356 14.48 17.78 -10.94
CA GLU A 356 14.04 18.91 -10.10
C GLU A 356 14.00 18.55 -8.62
N LEU A 357 13.45 17.37 -8.29
CA LEU A 357 13.28 16.92 -6.90
C LEU A 357 14.59 16.57 -6.23
N THR A 358 15.56 16.10 -7.01
CA THR A 358 16.84 15.56 -6.47
C THR A 358 18.00 16.54 -6.57
N LYS A 359 17.75 17.79 -6.91
CA LYS A 359 18.77 18.84 -6.95
C LYS A 359 19.48 19.03 -5.62
#